data_df8899dfd288ab415d42ead16eebe161
#
_entry.id   df8899dfd288ab415d42ead16eebe161
#
_cell.length_a   1.000
_cell.length_b   1.000
_cell.length_c   1.000
_cell.angle_alpha   90.00
_cell.angle_beta   90.00
_cell.angle_gamma   90.00
#
_symmetry.space_group_name_H-M   'P 1'
#
loop_
_entity.id
_entity.type
_entity.pdbx_description
1 polymer ?
#
loop_
_entity_poly.entity_id
_entity_poly.type
_entity_poly.pdbx_seq_one_letter_code
_entity_poly.pdbx_strand_id
1 'polypeptide(L)'
;MFRHALRAALLAGGLFAGLTPALAETSRLALVIGQSAYRSVTPLPNPANDAKVMAQMLGEAGFEVTTAADLSQRDLNREVGDFAAKIAAKGPDTVALVFYAGHGLQIDGENYLVPVDVDPRREADIPLQAVRLNDLLNTLNSVPSRMRILLLDACRNNPFPAISQNAGRGLALVDTKTGAPGTFLSYSTSPGAEAEDGTGANSPYTTALLQAAREPGLPIEQAFKRVRVAVNKVTEGRQTPWDSSSLTEDFRFVVSADAGAANAGPRPVVAKRSVDEWKRNLQGKPIEAANEIIVGDGSVEAYEAFVALYIAPPYGPQAREWLDLHNRMAAWNEAVLINMVASYQGFLDRYPNSDLTPTARKLIERLRNRPVVTPVVAAANAAIPATPPVVPAVAAAGPTCPCSQTPPPGRKSETQKRVEEKPARKRDEDPPRRASRTPRRDPDDVVVYAPPPPPREYYGPPVRVAPPVSIGIGIGGGYGGGYGRAPQSYPTRRGYGY
;
A
#
# COMPACT_ATOMS: atom_id res chain seq x y z
N MET A 1 -12.40 -78.75 6.57
CA MET A 1 -12.77 -77.56 5.77
C MET A 1 -12.75 -76.21 6.55
N PHE A 2 -12.72 -76.22 7.89
CA PHE A 2 -12.74 -74.95 8.69
C PHE A 2 -11.37 -74.29 8.89
N ARG A 3 -10.26 -74.92 8.59
CA ARG A 3 -8.90 -74.34 8.83
C ARG A 3 -8.36 -73.50 7.69
N HIS A 4 -8.94 -73.54 6.49
CA HIS A 4 -8.52 -72.74 5.35
C HIS A 4 -9.31 -71.43 5.22
N ALA A 5 -10.54 -71.32 5.76
CA ALA A 5 -11.32 -70.08 5.77
C ALA A 5 -10.77 -69.03 6.73
N LEU A 6 -10.11 -69.45 7.82
CA LEU A 6 -9.54 -68.50 8.84
C LEU A 6 -8.22 -67.88 8.37
N ARG A 7 -7.50 -68.47 7.42
CA ARG A 7 -6.27 -67.90 6.86
C ARG A 7 -6.49 -66.92 5.73
N ALA A 8 -7.62 -66.99 5.04
CA ALA A 8 -7.98 -66.02 4.00
C ALA A 8 -8.52 -64.71 4.58
N ALA A 9 -9.17 -64.75 5.76
CA ALA A 9 -9.71 -63.54 6.42
C ALA A 9 -8.61 -62.66 7.04
N LEU A 10 -7.43 -63.24 7.40
CA LEU A 10 -6.29 -62.50 7.97
C LEU A 10 -5.41 -61.82 6.91
N LEU A 11 -5.46 -62.23 5.66
CA LEU A 11 -4.72 -61.58 4.55
C LEU A 11 -5.50 -60.45 3.88
N ALA A 12 -6.83 -60.38 4.03
CA ALA A 12 -7.65 -59.28 3.53
C ALA A 12 -7.75 -58.08 4.48
N GLY A 13 -7.42 -58.26 5.78
CA GLY A 13 -7.43 -57.23 6.79
C GLY A 13 -6.18 -56.36 6.85
N GLY A 14 -5.09 -56.74 6.14
CA GLY A 14 -3.78 -56.06 6.24
C GLY A 14 -3.53 -54.95 5.23
N LEU A 15 -4.42 -54.69 4.28
CA LEU A 15 -4.18 -53.71 3.20
C LEU A 15 -4.95 -52.37 3.34
N PHE A 16 -5.62 -52.14 4.48
CA PHE A 16 -6.36 -50.91 4.74
C PHE A 16 -5.71 -49.98 5.80
N ALA A 17 -4.53 -50.32 6.26
CA ALA A 17 -3.79 -49.49 7.21
C ALA A 17 -2.76 -48.65 6.46
N GLY A 18 -3.12 -47.43 6.06
CA GLY A 18 -2.09 -46.49 5.64
C GLY A 18 -2.48 -45.35 4.69
N LEU A 19 -3.76 -45.07 4.48
CA LEU A 19 -4.14 -43.78 3.88
C LEU A 19 -4.43 -42.79 5.03
N THR A 20 -3.39 -42.37 5.76
CA THR A 20 -3.46 -41.09 6.46
C THR A 20 -3.66 -40.03 5.38
N PRO A 21 -4.74 -39.22 5.42
CA PRO A 21 -4.80 -38.06 4.54
C PRO A 21 -3.54 -37.23 4.83
N ALA A 22 -2.66 -37.12 3.85
CA ALA A 22 -1.60 -36.14 3.88
C ALA A 22 -2.32 -34.79 3.99
N LEU A 23 -2.36 -34.22 5.19
CA LEU A 23 -2.78 -32.83 5.37
C LEU A 23 -1.87 -32.04 4.43
N ALA A 24 -2.42 -31.53 3.35
CA ALA A 24 -1.67 -30.70 2.42
C ALA A 24 -1.08 -29.57 3.25
N GLU A 25 0.25 -29.57 3.41
CA GLU A 25 0.95 -28.54 4.14
C GLU A 25 0.67 -27.21 3.44
N THR A 26 0.10 -26.25 4.17
CA THR A 26 -0.23 -24.93 3.63
C THR A 26 1.06 -24.30 3.10
N SER A 27 1.16 -24.12 1.80
CA SER A 27 2.32 -23.47 1.16
C SER A 27 2.39 -22.01 1.58
N ARG A 28 3.57 -21.56 2.01
CA ARG A 28 3.82 -20.16 2.38
C ARG A 28 4.83 -19.57 1.42
N LEU A 29 4.43 -18.59 0.62
CA LEU A 29 5.28 -17.90 -0.33
C LEU A 29 5.43 -16.43 0.07
N ALA A 30 6.63 -15.88 -0.04
CA ALA A 30 6.88 -14.47 0.19
C ALA A 30 7.71 -13.83 -0.93
N LEU A 31 7.31 -12.63 -1.35
CA LEU A 31 8.08 -11.71 -2.18
C LEU A 31 8.49 -10.52 -1.32
N VAL A 32 9.79 -10.31 -1.14
CA VAL A 32 10.35 -9.26 -0.29
C VAL A 32 11.14 -8.29 -1.15
N ILE A 33 10.70 -7.03 -1.20
CA ILE A 33 11.25 -5.99 -2.08
C ILE A 33 11.79 -4.85 -1.25
N GLY A 34 13.06 -4.47 -1.48
CA GLY A 34 13.70 -3.28 -0.89
C GLY A 34 14.19 -2.33 -1.97
N GLN A 35 13.70 -1.10 -1.97
CA GLN A 35 14.07 -0.06 -2.94
C GLN A 35 14.84 1.04 -2.22
N SER A 36 16.16 1.08 -2.40
CA SER A 36 17.10 1.99 -1.73
C SER A 36 17.82 2.92 -2.70
N ALA A 37 18.36 2.39 -3.81
CA ALA A 37 19.30 3.08 -4.69
C ALA A 37 18.58 3.89 -5.79
N TYR A 38 17.72 4.81 -5.39
CA TYR A 38 17.00 5.69 -6.31
C TYR A 38 17.96 6.60 -7.08
N ARG A 39 17.69 6.79 -8.39
CA ARG A 39 18.59 7.53 -9.29
C ARG A 39 18.26 9.02 -9.40
N SER A 40 16.97 9.35 -9.35
CA SER A 40 16.48 10.73 -9.57
C SER A 40 15.86 11.37 -8.35
N VAL A 41 15.76 10.64 -7.24
CA VAL A 41 15.32 11.14 -5.94
C VAL A 41 16.29 10.69 -4.87
N THR A 42 16.13 11.23 -3.64
CA THR A 42 16.99 10.90 -2.50
C THR A 42 16.99 9.39 -2.23
N PRO A 43 18.14 8.72 -2.25
CA PRO A 43 18.28 7.33 -1.83
C PRO A 43 17.82 7.15 -0.38
N LEU A 44 17.30 5.96 -0.08
CA LEU A 44 16.85 5.60 1.26
C LEU A 44 17.83 4.63 1.92
N PRO A 45 18.27 4.88 3.16
CA PRO A 45 19.28 4.05 3.81
C PRO A 45 18.75 2.69 4.26
N ASN A 46 17.48 2.61 4.68
CA ASN A 46 16.94 1.46 5.41
C ASN A 46 16.24 0.38 4.57
N PRO A 47 15.59 0.64 3.41
CA PRO A 47 14.77 -0.37 2.73
C PRO A 47 15.50 -1.66 2.37
N ALA A 48 16.79 -1.59 2.00
CA ALA A 48 17.58 -2.78 1.73
C ALA A 48 17.82 -3.63 2.99
N ASN A 49 18.05 -2.99 4.14
CA ASN A 49 18.19 -3.68 5.42
C ASN A 49 16.85 -4.25 5.88
N ASP A 50 15.78 -3.48 5.76
CA ASP A 50 14.42 -3.90 6.12
C ASP A 50 14.01 -5.15 5.33
N ALA A 51 14.22 -5.14 4.02
CA ALA A 51 13.97 -6.29 3.16
C ALA A 51 14.81 -7.52 3.57
N LYS A 52 16.11 -7.33 3.88
CA LYS A 52 16.99 -8.41 4.30
C LYS A 52 16.52 -9.09 5.58
N VAL A 53 16.21 -8.32 6.62
CA VAL A 53 15.81 -8.89 7.92
C VAL A 53 14.41 -9.46 7.88
N MET A 54 13.51 -8.88 7.06
CA MET A 54 12.18 -9.45 6.81
C MET A 54 12.25 -10.76 6.06
N ALA A 55 13.11 -10.88 5.04
CA ALA A 55 13.32 -12.13 4.32
C ALA A 55 13.84 -13.24 5.25
N GLN A 56 14.77 -12.91 6.13
CA GLN A 56 15.27 -13.86 7.13
C GLN A 56 14.14 -14.31 8.07
N MET A 57 13.39 -13.38 8.66
CA MET A 57 12.29 -13.69 9.59
C MET A 57 11.20 -14.55 8.91
N LEU A 58 10.84 -14.22 7.66
CA LEU A 58 9.86 -14.99 6.91
C LEU A 58 10.35 -16.39 6.57
N GLY A 59 11.65 -16.56 6.25
CA GLY A 59 12.27 -17.88 6.08
C GLY A 59 12.22 -18.70 7.37
N GLU A 60 12.55 -18.09 8.52
CA GLU A 60 12.41 -18.70 9.85
C GLU A 60 10.94 -19.09 10.16
N ALA A 61 9.97 -18.33 9.65
CA ALA A 61 8.54 -18.60 9.76
C ALA A 61 7.99 -19.61 8.73
N GLY A 62 8.87 -20.28 7.96
CA GLY A 62 8.50 -21.32 7.00
C GLY A 62 7.99 -20.83 5.65
N PHE A 63 8.31 -19.59 5.26
CA PHE A 63 8.04 -19.12 3.91
C PHE A 63 9.15 -19.50 2.93
N GLU A 64 8.76 -19.87 1.72
CA GLU A 64 9.64 -19.87 0.56
C GLU A 64 9.78 -18.41 0.10
N VAL A 65 10.94 -17.80 0.34
CA VAL A 65 11.14 -16.36 0.15
C VAL A 65 11.86 -16.06 -1.17
N THR A 66 11.29 -15.18 -1.97
CA THR A 66 11.95 -14.52 -3.10
C THR A 66 12.32 -13.11 -2.66
N THR A 67 13.60 -12.73 -2.78
CA THR A 67 14.07 -11.37 -2.47
C THR A 67 14.44 -10.63 -3.73
N ALA A 68 14.09 -9.35 -3.79
CA ALA A 68 14.46 -8.46 -4.87
C ALA A 68 14.81 -7.06 -4.33
N ALA A 69 15.77 -6.40 -4.97
CA ALA A 69 16.23 -5.09 -4.52
C ALA A 69 16.47 -4.16 -5.72
N ASP A 70 16.23 -2.89 -5.51
CA ASP A 70 16.54 -1.81 -6.46
C ASP A 70 16.03 -2.07 -7.89
N LEU A 71 14.76 -2.50 -7.95
CA LEU A 71 14.10 -2.89 -9.19
C LEU A 71 13.73 -1.68 -10.05
N SER A 72 13.97 -1.79 -11.37
CA SER A 72 13.34 -0.95 -12.37
C SER A 72 11.82 -1.19 -12.42
N GLN A 73 11.07 -0.29 -13.05
CA GLN A 73 9.62 -0.49 -13.25
C GLN A 73 9.32 -1.83 -13.94
N ARG A 74 10.08 -2.14 -15.00
CA ARG A 74 9.93 -3.40 -15.74
C ARG A 74 10.18 -4.61 -14.84
N ASP A 75 11.26 -4.56 -14.07
CA ASP A 75 11.65 -5.67 -13.22
C ASP A 75 10.68 -5.87 -12.06
N LEU A 76 10.17 -4.79 -11.47
CA LEU A 76 9.16 -4.86 -10.41
C LEU A 76 7.86 -5.50 -10.91
N ASN A 77 7.38 -5.10 -12.09
CA ASN A 77 6.22 -5.74 -12.71
C ASN A 77 6.46 -7.21 -13.04
N ARG A 78 7.68 -7.57 -13.51
CA ARG A 78 8.04 -8.96 -13.78
C ARG A 78 8.06 -9.78 -12.49
N GLU A 79 8.71 -9.31 -11.44
CA GLU A 79 8.78 -10.04 -10.16
C GLU A 79 7.38 -10.29 -9.55
N VAL A 80 6.47 -9.32 -9.66
CA VAL A 80 5.07 -9.51 -9.24
C VAL A 80 4.36 -10.56 -10.08
N GLY A 81 4.56 -10.55 -11.41
CA GLY A 81 3.99 -11.55 -12.32
C GLY A 81 4.55 -12.95 -12.06
N ASP A 82 5.86 -13.07 -11.88
CA ASP A 82 6.55 -14.34 -11.58
C ASP A 82 6.10 -14.88 -10.20
N PHE A 83 5.90 -14.00 -9.22
CA PHE A 83 5.36 -14.38 -7.91
C PHE A 83 3.92 -14.89 -8.02
N ALA A 84 3.06 -14.23 -8.80
CA ALA A 84 1.69 -14.70 -9.07
C ALA A 84 1.70 -16.08 -9.75
N ALA A 85 2.61 -16.32 -10.71
CA ALA A 85 2.76 -17.61 -11.35
C ALA A 85 3.21 -18.71 -10.35
N LYS A 86 4.10 -18.38 -9.41
CA LYS A 86 4.49 -19.30 -8.32
C LYS A 86 3.29 -19.66 -7.42
N ILE A 87 2.46 -18.67 -7.05
CA ILE A 87 1.24 -18.90 -6.26
C ILE A 87 0.32 -19.87 -7.02
N ALA A 88 0.09 -19.63 -8.33
CA ALA A 88 -0.73 -20.50 -9.16
C ALA A 88 -0.21 -21.95 -9.20
N ALA A 89 1.11 -22.12 -9.28
CA ALA A 89 1.74 -23.45 -9.30
C ALA A 89 1.62 -24.20 -7.97
N LYS A 90 1.59 -23.47 -6.83
CA LYS A 90 1.44 -24.06 -5.49
C LYS A 90 -0.02 -24.40 -5.15
N GLY A 91 -0.96 -23.71 -5.80
CA GLY A 91 -2.40 -23.98 -5.66
C GLY A 91 -3.13 -23.08 -4.64
N PRO A 92 -4.45 -23.28 -4.51
CA PRO A 92 -5.34 -22.36 -3.80
C PRO A 92 -5.13 -22.30 -2.27
N ASP A 93 -4.47 -23.28 -1.67
CA ASP A 93 -4.17 -23.29 -0.22
C ASP A 93 -2.93 -22.48 0.15
N THR A 94 -2.38 -21.72 -0.80
CA THR A 94 -1.19 -20.90 -0.61
C THR A 94 -1.49 -19.66 0.21
N VAL A 95 -0.64 -19.37 1.21
CA VAL A 95 -0.51 -18.05 1.84
C VAL A 95 0.55 -17.26 1.10
N ALA A 96 0.14 -16.18 0.44
CA ALA A 96 1.00 -15.30 -0.32
C ALA A 96 1.27 -14.01 0.47
N LEU A 97 2.55 -13.66 0.67
CA LEU A 97 2.95 -12.44 1.36
C LEU A 97 3.84 -11.58 0.45
N VAL A 98 3.53 -10.29 0.37
CA VAL A 98 4.41 -9.29 -0.24
C VAL A 98 4.83 -8.28 0.82
N PHE A 99 6.14 -8.09 0.99
CA PHE A 99 6.71 -7.00 1.76
C PHE A 99 7.39 -6.03 0.79
N TYR A 100 7.09 -4.76 0.92
CA TYR A 100 7.70 -3.69 0.15
C TYR A 100 8.22 -2.61 1.09
N ALA A 101 9.51 -2.27 0.97
CA ALA A 101 10.12 -1.12 1.63
C ALA A 101 10.68 -0.16 0.57
N GLY A 102 10.32 1.13 0.64
CA GLY A 102 10.75 2.12 -0.34
C GLY A 102 9.84 3.34 -0.42
N HIS A 103 10.05 4.19 -1.43
CA HIS A 103 9.15 5.31 -1.69
C HIS A 103 7.78 4.83 -2.19
N GLY A 104 6.75 5.44 -1.66
CA GLY A 104 5.38 5.34 -2.13
C GLY A 104 4.74 6.73 -2.16
N LEU A 105 3.84 6.96 -3.10
CA LEU A 105 3.11 8.22 -3.21
C LEU A 105 1.69 7.98 -3.71
N GLN A 106 0.81 8.95 -3.50
CA GLN A 106 -0.51 8.93 -4.12
C GLN A 106 -0.66 10.08 -5.12
N ILE A 107 -1.32 9.81 -6.24
CA ILE A 107 -1.76 10.80 -7.21
C ILE A 107 -3.21 10.53 -7.58
N ASP A 108 -4.04 11.54 -7.52
CA ASP A 108 -5.47 11.45 -7.83
C ASP A 108 -6.19 10.34 -7.02
N GLY A 109 -5.71 10.03 -5.79
CA GLY A 109 -6.27 8.97 -4.92
C GLY A 109 -5.75 7.56 -5.20
N GLU A 110 -4.89 7.38 -6.21
CA GLU A 110 -4.25 6.12 -6.53
C GLU A 110 -2.86 6.03 -5.89
N ASN A 111 -2.54 4.88 -5.33
CA ASN A 111 -1.24 4.61 -4.73
C ASN A 111 -0.26 4.04 -5.74
N TYR A 112 0.98 4.51 -5.67
CA TYR A 112 2.08 4.09 -6.53
C TYR A 112 3.29 3.69 -5.70
N LEU A 113 3.87 2.54 -6.03
CA LEU A 113 5.19 2.10 -5.57
C LEU A 113 6.24 2.65 -6.55
N VAL A 114 7.29 3.24 -6.03
CA VAL A 114 8.28 3.97 -6.82
C VAL A 114 9.48 3.08 -7.15
N PRO A 115 9.72 2.74 -8.42
CA PRO A 115 10.93 2.03 -8.85
C PRO A 115 12.17 2.92 -8.77
N VAL A 116 13.38 2.31 -8.69
CA VAL A 116 14.61 3.10 -8.53
C VAL A 116 15.02 3.87 -9.77
N ASP A 117 14.48 3.53 -10.95
CA ASP A 117 14.79 4.17 -12.24
C ASP A 117 13.80 5.26 -12.67
N VAL A 118 12.82 5.58 -11.82
CA VAL A 118 11.81 6.62 -12.11
C VAL A 118 12.50 7.98 -12.27
N ASP A 119 12.23 8.68 -13.38
CA ASP A 119 12.74 10.03 -13.69
C ASP A 119 11.67 10.86 -14.41
N PRO A 120 10.56 11.24 -13.72
CA PRO A 120 9.47 11.97 -14.32
C PRO A 120 9.87 13.43 -14.59
N ARG A 121 9.42 13.97 -15.73
CA ARG A 121 9.59 15.38 -16.06
C ARG A 121 8.34 16.20 -15.76
N ARG A 122 7.19 15.54 -15.64
CA ARG A 122 5.86 16.12 -15.36
C ARG A 122 5.11 15.17 -14.44
N GLU A 123 4.13 15.67 -13.70
CA GLU A 123 3.26 14.85 -12.85
C GLU A 123 2.62 13.69 -13.63
N ALA A 124 2.17 13.93 -14.86
CA ALA A 124 1.56 12.92 -15.72
C ALA A 124 2.52 11.76 -16.10
N ASP A 125 3.83 11.94 -15.95
CA ASP A 125 4.81 10.89 -16.24
C ASP A 125 4.92 9.88 -15.09
N ILE A 126 4.57 10.29 -13.84
CA ILE A 126 4.70 9.44 -12.65
C ILE A 126 3.83 8.17 -12.76
N PRO A 127 2.52 8.23 -13.10
CA PRO A 127 1.70 7.04 -13.30
C PRO A 127 2.19 6.10 -14.41
N LEU A 128 2.99 6.62 -15.34
CA LEU A 128 3.55 5.83 -16.44
C LEU A 128 4.87 5.14 -16.06
N GLN A 129 5.59 5.66 -15.07
CA GLN A 129 6.91 5.17 -14.65
C GLN A 129 6.88 4.47 -13.28
N ALA A 130 5.86 4.68 -12.48
CA ALA A 130 5.66 4.00 -11.21
C ALA A 130 4.75 2.77 -11.36
N VAL A 131 4.69 1.93 -10.32
CA VAL A 131 3.82 0.74 -10.30
C VAL A 131 2.61 1.01 -9.43
N ARG A 132 1.43 0.95 -10.01
CA ARG A 132 0.18 1.17 -9.29
C ARG A 132 -0.07 0.01 -8.30
N LEU A 133 -0.34 0.35 -7.04
CA LEU A 133 -0.61 -0.65 -6.00
C LEU A 133 -1.84 -1.51 -6.33
N ASN A 134 -2.86 -0.90 -6.91
CA ASN A 134 -4.07 -1.64 -7.32
C ASN A 134 -3.79 -2.67 -8.43
N ASP A 135 -2.82 -2.43 -9.33
CA ASP A 135 -2.44 -3.40 -10.36
C ASP A 135 -1.71 -4.60 -9.73
N LEU A 136 -0.87 -4.35 -8.73
CA LEU A 136 -0.24 -5.41 -7.93
C LEU A 136 -1.31 -6.25 -7.21
N LEU A 137 -2.25 -5.60 -6.51
CA LEU A 137 -3.36 -6.28 -5.83
C LEU A 137 -4.21 -7.09 -6.79
N ASN A 138 -4.56 -6.53 -7.94
CA ASN A 138 -5.34 -7.21 -8.97
C ASN A 138 -4.60 -8.44 -9.53
N THR A 139 -3.29 -8.32 -9.73
CA THR A 139 -2.45 -9.46 -10.17
C THR A 139 -2.50 -10.60 -9.15
N LEU A 140 -2.35 -10.30 -7.86
CA LEU A 140 -2.46 -11.31 -6.80
C LEU A 140 -3.88 -11.87 -6.67
N ASN A 141 -4.91 -11.04 -6.83
CA ASN A 141 -6.31 -11.44 -6.75
C ASN A 141 -6.76 -12.29 -7.94
N SER A 142 -6.08 -12.19 -9.09
CA SER A 142 -6.37 -13.00 -10.27
C SER A 142 -6.00 -14.48 -10.09
N VAL A 143 -5.21 -14.79 -9.06
CA VAL A 143 -4.73 -16.14 -8.77
C VAL A 143 -5.40 -16.65 -7.49
N PRO A 144 -6.04 -17.85 -7.52
CA PRO A 144 -6.57 -18.46 -6.31
C PRO A 144 -5.48 -18.66 -5.25
N SER A 145 -5.71 -18.12 -4.07
CA SER A 145 -4.85 -18.30 -2.90
C SER A 145 -5.68 -18.19 -1.63
N ARG A 146 -5.26 -18.88 -0.58
CA ARG A 146 -5.96 -18.90 0.72
C ARG A 146 -5.94 -17.54 1.38
N MET A 147 -4.76 -16.91 1.40
CA MET A 147 -4.55 -15.58 2.00
C MET A 147 -3.57 -14.75 1.20
N ARG A 148 -3.78 -13.45 1.20
CA ARG A 148 -2.88 -12.44 0.62
C ARG A 148 -2.54 -11.43 1.69
N ILE A 149 -1.26 -11.29 1.99
CA ILE A 149 -0.76 -10.38 3.02
C ILE A 149 0.18 -9.39 2.35
N LEU A 150 -0.16 -8.09 2.41
CA LEU A 150 0.68 -7.02 1.89
C LEU A 150 1.14 -6.15 3.04
N LEU A 151 2.44 -5.99 3.16
CA LEU A 151 3.09 -5.20 4.20
C LEU A 151 3.89 -4.08 3.52
N LEU A 152 3.42 -2.85 3.65
CA LEU A 152 3.97 -1.69 2.97
C LEU A 152 4.71 -0.78 3.95
N ASP A 153 6.01 -0.89 3.98
CA ASP A 153 6.90 0.06 4.64
C ASP A 153 7.23 1.21 3.66
N ALA A 154 6.17 1.90 3.28
CA ALA A 154 6.16 2.98 2.32
C ALA A 154 5.09 3.97 2.77
N CYS A 155 5.26 5.18 2.70
CA CYS A 155 4.37 6.30 3.01
C CYS A 155 5.25 7.48 3.39
N ARG A 156 6.10 7.88 2.45
CA ARG A 156 7.08 8.94 2.69
C ARG A 156 6.61 10.22 2.04
N ASN A 157 7.33 11.29 2.30
CA ASN A 157 7.13 12.54 1.60
C ASN A 157 7.13 12.31 0.09
N ASN A 158 6.33 13.09 -0.62
CA ASN A 158 6.37 13.10 -2.07
C ASN A 158 7.81 13.27 -2.56
N PRO A 159 8.40 12.27 -3.25
CA PRO A 159 9.77 12.36 -3.71
C PRO A 159 9.95 13.32 -4.91
N PHE A 160 8.85 13.86 -5.46
CA PHE A 160 8.83 14.75 -6.63
C PHE A 160 8.14 16.09 -6.35
N PRO A 161 8.51 16.84 -5.31
CA PRO A 161 7.79 18.06 -4.92
C PRO A 161 7.85 19.16 -5.97
N ALA A 162 8.87 19.16 -6.81
CA ALA A 162 9.04 20.18 -7.86
C ALA A 162 8.04 20.04 -9.02
N ILE A 163 7.57 18.83 -9.29
CA ILE A 163 6.72 18.52 -10.46
C ILE A 163 5.33 18.04 -10.10
N SER A 164 5.09 17.64 -8.87
CA SER A 164 3.80 17.19 -8.36
C SER A 164 3.46 17.90 -7.06
N GLN A 165 2.72 18.99 -7.16
CA GLN A 165 2.17 19.71 -6.01
C GLN A 165 0.84 19.12 -5.54
N ASN A 166 0.25 18.22 -6.34
CA ASN A 166 -1.05 17.59 -6.09
C ASN A 166 -0.92 16.14 -5.56
N ALA A 167 0.30 15.64 -5.36
CA ALA A 167 0.49 14.39 -4.65
C ALA A 167 0.03 14.58 -3.20
N GLY A 168 -1.00 13.85 -2.80
CA GLY A 168 -1.43 13.81 -1.41
C GLY A 168 -0.30 13.31 -0.51
N ARG A 169 -0.30 13.74 0.75
CA ARG A 169 0.66 13.23 1.74
C ARG A 169 0.38 11.74 2.00
N GLY A 170 1.43 10.94 2.12
CA GLY A 170 1.33 9.50 2.41
C GLY A 170 0.62 8.70 1.31
N LEU A 171 0.07 7.56 1.68
CA LEU A 171 -0.73 6.70 0.80
C LEU A 171 -2.23 6.85 1.10
N ALA A 172 -3.05 6.64 0.08
CA ALA A 172 -4.50 6.57 0.20
C ALA A 172 -4.95 5.25 0.83
N LEU A 173 -6.12 5.26 1.46
CA LEU A 173 -6.78 4.03 1.91
C LEU A 173 -7.11 3.14 0.71
N VAL A 174 -6.78 1.85 0.82
CA VAL A 174 -7.29 0.81 -0.07
C VAL A 174 -8.29 -0.03 0.73
N ASP A 175 -9.52 -0.12 0.24
CA ASP A 175 -10.54 -0.95 0.87
C ASP A 175 -10.34 -2.42 0.48
N THR A 176 -9.84 -3.23 1.40
CA THR A 176 -9.68 -4.68 1.19
C THR A 176 -11.00 -5.43 1.19
N LYS A 177 -12.12 -4.79 1.61
CA LYS A 177 -13.43 -5.43 1.66
C LYS A 177 -14.11 -5.46 0.31
N THR A 178 -13.74 -4.58 -0.62
CA THR A 178 -14.25 -4.56 -2.01
C THR A 178 -13.49 -5.51 -2.93
N GLY A 179 -12.36 -6.06 -2.48
CA GLY A 179 -11.53 -7.02 -3.21
C GLY A 179 -11.88 -8.48 -2.90
N ALA A 180 -10.99 -9.40 -3.29
CA ALA A 180 -11.14 -10.81 -2.95
C ALA A 180 -11.03 -11.00 -1.43
N PRO A 181 -11.88 -11.83 -0.81
CA PRO A 181 -11.78 -12.17 0.61
C PRO A 181 -10.42 -12.82 0.91
N GLY A 182 -9.97 -12.73 2.16
CA GLY A 182 -8.69 -13.30 2.56
C GLY A 182 -7.50 -12.38 2.32
N THR A 183 -7.70 -11.06 2.29
CA THR A 183 -6.63 -10.07 2.12
C THR A 183 -6.36 -9.33 3.43
N PHE A 184 -5.08 -9.18 3.77
CA PHE A 184 -4.58 -8.32 4.85
C PHE A 184 -3.61 -7.31 4.25
N LEU A 185 -3.83 -6.03 4.51
CA LEU A 185 -3.00 -4.93 4.01
C LEU A 185 -2.58 -4.06 5.19
N SER A 186 -1.27 -3.88 5.38
CA SER A 186 -0.73 -2.98 6.39
C SER A 186 0.16 -1.92 5.78
N TYR A 187 0.04 -0.72 6.33
CA TYR A 187 0.85 0.45 6.02
C TYR A 187 1.70 0.82 7.24
N SER A 188 2.93 1.26 7.00
CA SER A 188 3.83 1.69 8.07
C SER A 188 3.34 2.92 8.85
N THR A 189 2.41 3.69 8.28
CA THR A 189 1.76 4.83 8.96
C THR A 189 0.28 4.92 8.59
N SER A 190 -0.46 5.82 9.25
CA SER A 190 -1.86 6.09 8.91
C SER A 190 -1.99 6.73 7.52
N PRO A 191 -3.10 6.50 6.83
CA PRO A 191 -3.36 7.09 5.51
C PRO A 191 -3.20 8.60 5.52
N GLY A 192 -2.50 9.13 4.52
CA GLY A 192 -2.21 10.56 4.41
C GLY A 192 -1.14 11.08 5.37
N ALA A 193 -0.54 10.23 6.21
CA ALA A 193 0.60 10.59 7.07
C ALA A 193 1.93 10.08 6.49
N GLU A 194 3.03 10.62 6.99
CA GLU A 194 4.38 10.26 6.59
C GLU A 194 4.95 9.21 7.53
N ALA A 195 5.77 8.29 7.01
CA ALA A 195 6.53 7.34 7.79
C ALA A 195 7.99 7.80 7.91
N GLU A 196 8.58 7.54 9.06
CA GLU A 196 9.97 7.85 9.36
C GLU A 196 10.89 6.70 8.92
N ASP A 197 12.09 7.04 8.41
CA ASP A 197 13.16 6.07 8.21
C ASP A 197 13.72 5.55 9.53
N GLY A 198 13.59 6.34 10.58
CA GLY A 198 14.23 6.09 11.86
C GLY A 198 15.73 6.41 11.83
N THR A 199 16.36 6.32 12.99
CA THR A 199 17.80 6.56 13.17
C THR A 199 18.61 5.27 13.29
N GLY A 200 17.93 4.11 13.27
CA GLY A 200 18.54 2.79 13.37
C GLY A 200 18.84 2.17 12.01
N ALA A 201 19.24 0.90 12.03
CA ALA A 201 19.50 0.09 10.82
C ALA A 201 18.22 -0.28 10.08
N ASN A 202 17.07 -0.21 10.76
CA ASN A 202 15.75 -0.52 10.22
C ASN A 202 14.77 0.58 10.55
N SER A 203 13.69 0.67 9.80
CA SER A 203 12.58 1.56 10.08
C SER A 203 11.91 1.23 11.43
N PRO A 204 11.21 2.20 12.05
CA PRO A 204 10.40 1.92 13.24
C PRO A 204 9.35 0.82 13.01
N TYR A 205 8.74 0.82 11.83
CA TYR A 205 7.73 -0.18 11.46
C TYR A 205 8.32 -1.57 11.32
N THR A 206 9.38 -1.74 10.52
CA THR A 206 10.04 -3.04 10.35
C THR A 206 10.60 -3.55 11.67
N THR A 207 11.19 -2.70 12.51
CA THR A 207 11.67 -3.07 13.84
C THR A 207 10.56 -3.64 14.73
N ALA A 208 9.41 -2.95 14.80
CA ALA A 208 8.27 -3.41 15.59
C ALA A 208 7.64 -4.69 15.02
N LEU A 209 7.56 -4.79 13.69
CA LEU A 209 7.02 -5.95 12.99
C LEU A 209 7.87 -7.21 13.26
N LEU A 210 9.19 -7.12 13.19
CA LEU A 210 10.09 -8.23 13.51
C LEU A 210 9.91 -8.74 14.93
N GLN A 211 9.66 -7.86 15.89
CA GLN A 211 9.40 -8.25 17.28
C GLN A 211 8.08 -9.01 17.40
N ALA A 212 6.99 -8.43 16.86
CA ALA A 212 5.66 -9.01 16.96
C ALA A 212 5.51 -10.32 16.17
N ALA A 213 6.11 -10.40 14.97
CA ALA A 213 6.01 -11.56 14.09
C ALA A 213 6.75 -12.81 14.63
N ARG A 214 7.77 -12.62 15.46
CA ARG A 214 8.50 -13.72 16.10
C ARG A 214 7.80 -14.35 17.29
N GLU A 215 6.71 -13.75 17.77
CA GLU A 215 5.97 -14.30 18.90
C GLU A 215 5.17 -15.54 18.49
N PRO A 216 5.42 -16.72 19.11
CA PRO A 216 4.72 -17.94 18.75
C PRO A 216 3.22 -17.85 19.05
N GLY A 217 2.40 -18.30 18.11
CA GLY A 217 0.94 -18.38 18.29
C GLY A 217 0.19 -17.04 18.25
N LEU A 218 0.86 -15.91 18.03
CA LEU A 218 0.22 -14.60 17.98
C LEU A 218 -0.57 -14.41 16.66
N PRO A 219 -1.90 -14.21 16.69
CA PRO A 219 -2.68 -13.89 15.50
C PRO A 219 -2.24 -12.58 14.85
N ILE A 220 -2.31 -12.49 13.51
CA ILE A 220 -1.81 -11.35 12.75
C ILE A 220 -2.41 -10.02 13.20
N GLU A 221 -3.72 -9.95 13.45
CA GLU A 221 -4.36 -8.72 13.89
C GLU A 221 -3.86 -8.26 15.27
N GLN A 222 -3.53 -9.21 16.15
CA GLN A 222 -2.92 -8.88 17.45
C GLN A 222 -1.45 -8.48 17.29
N ALA A 223 -0.72 -9.12 16.37
CA ALA A 223 0.64 -8.73 16.04
C ALA A 223 0.67 -7.27 15.53
N PHE A 224 -0.22 -6.92 14.59
CA PHE A 224 -0.28 -5.55 14.06
C PHE A 224 -0.82 -4.52 15.05
N LYS A 225 -1.67 -4.92 15.99
CA LYS A 225 -1.99 -4.09 17.14
C LYS A 225 -0.76 -3.73 17.96
N ARG A 226 0.15 -4.70 18.22
CA ARG A 226 1.40 -4.45 18.94
C ARG A 226 2.37 -3.61 18.12
N VAL A 227 2.49 -3.86 16.82
CA VAL A 227 3.27 -3.02 15.89
C VAL A 227 2.81 -1.58 15.97
N ARG A 228 1.51 -1.33 15.89
CA ARG A 228 0.92 0.01 15.97
C ARG A 228 1.30 0.73 17.26
N VAL A 229 1.14 0.07 18.40
CA VAL A 229 1.50 0.63 19.71
C VAL A 229 3.00 0.90 19.81
N ALA A 230 3.85 -0.04 19.38
CA ALA A 230 5.30 0.09 19.46
C ALA A 230 5.82 1.23 18.59
N VAL A 231 5.35 1.34 17.35
CA VAL A 231 5.73 2.44 16.44
C VAL A 231 5.24 3.78 16.96
N ASN A 232 3.97 3.89 17.36
CA ASN A 232 3.44 5.12 17.94
C ASN A 232 4.28 5.59 19.14
N LYS A 233 4.67 4.67 20.01
CA LYS A 233 5.48 4.97 21.20
C LYS A 233 6.88 5.43 20.85
N VAL A 234 7.60 4.73 19.95
CA VAL A 234 8.98 5.06 19.60
C VAL A 234 9.10 6.34 18.77
N THR A 235 8.03 6.69 18.06
CA THR A 235 7.93 7.94 17.28
C THR A 235 7.20 9.05 18.04
N GLU A 236 6.94 8.87 19.34
CA GLU A 236 6.23 9.84 20.19
C GLU A 236 4.89 10.30 19.58
N GLY A 237 4.17 9.36 18.93
CA GLY A 237 2.88 9.61 18.31
C GLY A 237 2.91 10.17 16.87
N ARG A 238 4.08 10.48 16.32
CA ARG A 238 4.19 11.02 14.97
C ARG A 238 3.84 10.01 13.88
N GLN A 239 4.04 8.71 14.15
CA GLN A 239 3.72 7.64 13.21
C GLN A 239 2.85 6.59 13.89
N THR A 240 1.72 6.26 13.26
CA THR A 240 0.77 5.24 13.73
C THR A 240 0.43 4.31 12.57
N PRO A 241 0.97 3.09 12.54
CA PRO A 241 0.66 2.11 11.50
C PRO A 241 -0.84 1.84 11.35
N TRP A 242 -1.25 1.54 10.14
CA TRP A 242 -2.63 1.23 9.79
C TRP A 242 -2.72 -0.14 9.12
N ASP A 243 -3.80 -0.86 9.38
CA ASP A 243 -4.09 -2.13 8.72
C ASP A 243 -5.57 -2.25 8.34
N SER A 244 -5.82 -2.99 7.28
CA SER A 244 -7.15 -3.36 6.81
C SER A 244 -7.17 -4.87 6.55
N SER A 245 -8.18 -5.56 7.08
CA SER A 245 -8.29 -7.02 7.01
C SER A 245 -9.65 -7.45 6.49
N SER A 246 -9.64 -8.36 5.50
CA SER A 246 -10.77 -9.18 5.08
C SER A 246 -10.50 -10.68 5.32
N LEU A 247 -9.55 -11.00 6.20
CA LEU A 247 -9.25 -12.38 6.56
C LEU A 247 -10.45 -13.03 7.23
N THR A 248 -10.77 -14.23 6.78
CA THR A 248 -11.84 -15.08 7.37
C THR A 248 -11.27 -16.17 8.28
N GLU A 249 -9.95 -16.35 8.23
CA GLU A 249 -9.22 -17.34 9.02
C GLU A 249 -8.05 -16.68 9.75
N ASP A 250 -7.65 -17.30 10.87
CA ASP A 250 -6.51 -16.85 11.64
C ASP A 250 -5.19 -17.12 10.89
N PHE A 251 -4.32 -16.11 10.82
CA PHE A 251 -2.94 -16.28 10.39
C PHE A 251 -1.98 -16.00 11.55
N ARG A 252 -0.91 -16.78 11.62
CA ARG A 252 0.20 -16.62 12.58
C ARG A 252 1.52 -16.78 11.82
N PHE A 253 2.46 -15.87 12.04
CA PHE A 253 3.80 -16.02 11.44
C PHE A 253 4.50 -17.27 11.98
N VAL A 254 4.56 -17.39 13.29
CA VAL A 254 5.13 -18.56 13.99
C VAL A 254 4.01 -19.33 14.67
N VAL A 255 3.89 -20.62 14.32
CA VAL A 255 2.91 -21.51 14.96
C VAL A 255 3.50 -21.99 16.29
N SER A 256 2.73 -21.91 17.39
CA SER A 256 3.15 -22.53 18.65
C SER A 256 2.93 -24.04 18.59
N ALA A 257 3.81 -24.80 19.24
CA ALA A 257 3.68 -26.26 19.32
C ALA A 257 2.34 -26.71 19.96
N ASP A 258 1.76 -25.87 20.81
CA ASP A 258 0.49 -26.14 21.50
C ASP A 258 -0.77 -25.76 20.69
N ALA A 259 -0.62 -25.15 19.49
CA ALA A 259 -1.75 -24.66 18.71
C ALA A 259 -2.50 -25.74 17.91
N GLY A 260 -2.12 -27.01 18.03
CA GLY A 260 -2.75 -28.12 17.31
C GLY A 260 -4.18 -28.45 17.71
N ALA A 261 -4.77 -27.79 18.70
CA ALA A 261 -6.09 -28.13 19.25
C ALA A 261 -7.06 -26.94 19.42
N ALA A 262 -6.67 -25.72 19.11
CA ALA A 262 -7.60 -24.58 19.18
C ALA A 262 -8.42 -24.51 17.87
N ASN A 263 -9.51 -25.27 17.81
CA ASN A 263 -10.54 -25.09 16.81
C ASN A 263 -10.95 -23.61 16.75
N ALA A 264 -10.80 -23.02 15.56
CA ALA A 264 -11.33 -21.72 15.22
C ALA A 264 -12.87 -21.79 15.26
N GLY A 265 -13.46 -21.61 16.43
CA GLY A 265 -14.87 -21.26 16.52
C GLY A 265 -15.08 -19.87 15.90
N PRO A 266 -16.30 -19.57 15.43
CA PRO A 266 -16.59 -18.25 14.89
C PRO A 266 -16.21 -17.21 15.93
N ARG A 267 -15.36 -16.24 15.56
CA ARG A 267 -14.99 -15.13 16.45
C ARG A 267 -16.27 -14.45 16.93
N PRO A 268 -16.42 -14.23 18.25
CA PRO A 268 -17.48 -13.36 18.69
C PRO A 268 -17.26 -12.00 18.02
N VAL A 269 -18.28 -11.53 17.32
CA VAL A 269 -18.32 -10.17 16.80
C VAL A 269 -18.21 -9.27 18.03
N VAL A 270 -17.03 -8.71 18.27
CA VAL A 270 -16.83 -7.74 19.35
C VAL A 270 -17.68 -6.54 18.98
N ALA A 271 -18.77 -6.32 19.72
CA ALA A 271 -19.63 -5.17 19.51
C ALA A 271 -18.76 -3.89 19.59
N LYS A 272 -18.87 -3.03 18.57
CA LYS A 272 -18.17 -1.75 18.58
C LYS A 272 -18.61 -0.96 19.81
N ARG A 273 -17.64 -0.54 20.62
CA ARG A 273 -17.90 0.34 21.76
C ARG A 273 -18.28 1.72 21.25
N SER A 274 -19.29 2.33 21.85
CA SER A 274 -19.66 3.72 21.60
C SER A 274 -18.63 4.70 22.18
N VAL A 275 -18.64 5.93 21.69
CA VAL A 275 -17.79 7.03 22.22
C VAL A 275 -17.95 7.20 23.72
N ASP A 276 -19.18 7.09 24.25
CA ASP A 276 -19.44 7.25 25.69
C ASP A 276 -18.94 6.05 26.52
N GLU A 277 -18.97 4.84 25.98
CA GLU A 277 -18.31 3.69 26.61
C GLU A 277 -16.80 3.86 26.62
N TRP A 278 -16.22 4.39 25.56
CA TRP A 278 -14.82 4.72 25.50
C TRP A 278 -14.43 5.81 26.49
N LYS A 279 -15.22 6.89 26.61
CA LYS A 279 -15.00 7.93 27.65
C LYS A 279 -14.96 7.33 29.05
N ARG A 280 -15.93 6.47 29.39
CA ARG A 280 -15.95 5.77 30.71
C ARG A 280 -14.71 4.90 30.90
N ASN A 281 -14.25 4.22 29.85
CA ASN A 281 -13.06 3.36 29.93
C ASN A 281 -11.75 4.15 30.09
N LEU A 282 -11.65 5.32 29.47
CA LEU A 282 -10.45 6.16 29.48
C LEU A 282 -10.40 7.11 30.70
N GLN A 283 -11.53 7.49 31.25
CA GLN A 283 -11.63 8.46 32.34
C GLN A 283 -10.76 8.07 33.54
N GLY A 284 -9.95 9.04 34.02
CA GLY A 284 -9.07 8.87 35.18
C GLY A 284 -7.78 8.10 34.93
N LYS A 285 -7.51 7.67 33.70
CA LYS A 285 -6.23 7.05 33.34
C LYS A 285 -5.16 8.14 33.06
N PRO A 286 -3.87 7.85 33.34
CA PRO A 286 -2.79 8.67 32.81
C PRO A 286 -2.86 8.77 31.30
N ILE A 287 -2.49 9.93 30.72
CA ILE A 287 -2.62 10.19 29.29
C ILE A 287 -1.84 9.18 28.43
N GLU A 288 -0.67 8.74 28.89
CA GLU A 288 0.15 7.74 28.21
C GLU A 288 -0.56 6.39 28.11
N ALA A 289 -1.14 5.93 29.24
CA ALA A 289 -1.89 4.69 29.28
C ALA A 289 -3.18 4.76 28.45
N ALA A 290 -3.86 5.90 28.48
CA ALA A 290 -5.04 6.13 27.64
C ALA A 290 -4.67 6.15 26.14
N ASN A 291 -3.55 6.79 25.77
CA ASN A 291 -3.03 6.78 24.40
C ASN A 291 -2.70 5.36 23.92
N GLU A 292 -1.99 4.57 24.72
CA GLU A 292 -1.66 3.18 24.36
C GLU A 292 -2.93 2.35 24.10
N ILE A 293 -3.98 2.55 24.90
CA ILE A 293 -5.26 1.86 24.71
C ILE A 293 -5.91 2.23 23.38
N ILE A 294 -6.03 3.52 23.04
CA ILE A 294 -6.69 3.96 21.81
C ILE A 294 -5.89 3.61 20.56
N VAL A 295 -4.57 3.77 20.62
CA VAL A 295 -3.67 3.37 19.54
C VAL A 295 -3.77 1.87 19.30
N GLY A 296 -3.82 1.08 20.36
CA GLY A 296 -4.03 -0.35 20.28
C GLY A 296 -5.37 -0.73 19.69
N ASP A 297 -6.47 -0.02 19.99
CA ASP A 297 -7.79 -0.28 19.42
C ASP A 297 -7.90 0.19 17.97
N GLY A 298 -7.50 1.44 17.70
CA GLY A 298 -7.50 2.05 16.36
C GLY A 298 -8.87 2.48 15.83
N SER A 299 -9.94 2.41 16.63
CA SER A 299 -11.27 2.86 16.21
C SER A 299 -11.43 4.38 16.34
N VAL A 300 -12.23 4.95 15.44
CA VAL A 300 -12.58 6.38 15.45
C VAL A 300 -13.21 6.76 16.78
N GLU A 301 -14.11 5.93 17.28
CA GLU A 301 -14.82 6.14 18.54
C GLU A 301 -13.88 6.21 19.75
N ALA A 302 -12.80 5.42 19.75
CA ALA A 302 -11.76 5.48 20.76
C ALA A 302 -10.98 6.80 20.72
N TYR A 303 -10.59 7.24 19.50
CA TYR A 303 -9.90 8.51 19.31
C TYR A 303 -10.78 9.71 19.62
N GLU A 304 -12.07 9.71 19.24
CA GLU A 304 -13.04 10.75 19.60
C GLU A 304 -13.19 10.89 21.10
N ALA A 305 -13.30 9.76 21.81
CA ALA A 305 -13.37 9.76 23.26
C ALA A 305 -12.10 10.30 23.91
N PHE A 306 -10.94 9.94 23.38
CA PHE A 306 -9.64 10.40 23.88
C PHE A 306 -9.48 11.90 23.69
N VAL A 307 -9.74 12.42 22.48
CA VAL A 307 -9.63 13.86 22.15
C VAL A 307 -10.59 14.70 23.03
N ALA A 308 -11.74 14.13 23.40
CA ALA A 308 -12.69 14.80 24.29
C ALA A 308 -12.20 14.88 25.75
N LEU A 309 -11.32 13.98 26.19
CA LEU A 309 -10.86 13.89 27.58
C LEU A 309 -9.44 14.45 27.77
N TYR A 310 -8.58 14.32 26.77
CA TYR A 310 -7.16 14.60 26.87
C TYR A 310 -6.71 15.62 25.80
N ILE A 311 -6.27 16.80 26.25
CA ILE A 311 -5.84 17.90 25.39
C ILE A 311 -4.34 18.19 25.48
N ALA A 312 -3.65 17.62 26.49
CA ALA A 312 -2.24 17.93 26.76
C ALA A 312 -1.29 17.33 25.71
N PRO A 313 -0.23 18.07 25.31
CA PRO A 313 0.84 17.53 24.49
C PRO A 313 1.61 16.41 25.22
N PRO A 314 2.27 15.48 24.45
CA PRO A 314 2.24 15.42 22.99
C PRO A 314 0.99 14.73 22.43
N TYR A 315 0.32 13.87 23.19
CA TYR A 315 -0.66 12.91 22.69
C TYR A 315 -2.01 13.52 22.30
N GLY A 316 -2.49 14.54 23.02
CA GLY A 316 -3.78 15.18 22.73
C GLY A 316 -3.82 15.79 21.32
N PRO A 317 -2.86 16.68 20.95
CA PRO A 317 -2.75 17.22 19.61
C PRO A 317 -2.58 16.16 18.52
N GLN A 318 -1.72 15.16 18.75
CA GLN A 318 -1.46 14.09 17.78
C GLN A 318 -2.70 13.19 17.54
N ALA A 319 -3.42 12.84 18.60
CA ALA A 319 -4.66 12.07 18.47
C ALA A 319 -5.74 12.86 17.68
N ARG A 320 -5.79 14.18 17.86
CA ARG A 320 -6.69 15.05 17.09
C ARG A 320 -6.28 15.13 15.63
N GLU A 321 -5.00 15.31 15.35
CA GLU A 321 -4.46 15.30 13.98
C GLU A 321 -4.74 13.97 13.28
N TRP A 322 -4.53 12.85 13.99
CA TRP A 322 -4.88 11.53 13.47
C TRP A 322 -6.35 11.41 13.12
N LEU A 323 -7.25 11.86 14.02
CA LEU A 323 -8.69 11.80 13.81
C LEU A 323 -9.14 12.66 12.62
N ASP A 324 -8.63 13.89 12.52
CA ASP A 324 -8.91 14.80 11.42
C ASP A 324 -8.43 14.23 10.09
N LEU A 325 -7.22 13.66 10.07
CA LEU A 325 -6.65 13.02 8.90
C LEU A 325 -7.46 11.77 8.50
N HIS A 326 -7.79 10.92 9.46
CA HIS A 326 -8.61 9.73 9.23
C HIS A 326 -9.97 10.06 8.61
N ASN A 327 -10.69 11.02 9.21
CA ASN A 327 -12.01 11.44 8.71
C ASN A 327 -11.93 12.05 7.30
N ARG A 328 -10.89 12.83 7.03
CA ARG A 328 -10.63 13.40 5.71
C ARG A 328 -10.36 12.31 4.66
N MET A 329 -9.50 11.33 5.00
CA MET A 329 -9.17 10.24 4.09
C MET A 329 -10.35 9.29 3.87
N ALA A 330 -11.18 9.04 4.89
CA ALA A 330 -12.40 8.27 4.74
C ALA A 330 -13.39 8.95 3.78
N ALA A 331 -13.60 10.28 3.95
CA ALA A 331 -14.46 11.06 3.05
C ALA A 331 -13.89 11.12 1.62
N TRP A 332 -12.56 11.21 1.47
CA TRP A 332 -11.89 11.15 0.17
C TRP A 332 -12.11 9.80 -0.51
N ASN A 333 -11.88 8.70 0.21
CA ASN A 333 -12.08 7.36 -0.31
C ASN A 333 -13.53 7.12 -0.75
N GLU A 334 -14.50 7.58 0.05
CA GLU A 334 -15.92 7.54 -0.31
C GLU A 334 -16.19 8.31 -1.62
N ALA A 335 -15.63 9.53 -1.74
CA ALA A 335 -15.80 10.34 -2.95
C ALA A 335 -15.21 9.67 -4.20
N VAL A 336 -14.04 9.02 -4.06
CA VAL A 336 -13.36 8.28 -5.14
C VAL A 336 -14.14 7.03 -5.54
N LEU A 337 -14.66 6.26 -4.58
CA LEU A 337 -15.46 5.07 -4.85
C LEU A 337 -16.75 5.38 -5.60
N ILE A 338 -17.43 6.47 -5.21
CA ILE A 338 -18.65 6.93 -5.89
C ILE A 338 -18.31 7.53 -7.27
N ASN A 339 -17.18 8.20 -7.39
CA ASN A 339 -16.63 8.80 -8.62
C ASN A 339 -17.65 9.63 -9.42
N MET A 340 -18.37 10.51 -8.76
CA MET A 340 -19.32 11.45 -9.36
C MET A 340 -18.96 12.91 -9.01
N VAL A 341 -19.39 13.86 -9.84
CA VAL A 341 -19.19 15.30 -9.56
C VAL A 341 -19.71 15.67 -8.18
N ALA A 342 -20.88 15.17 -7.80
CA ALA A 342 -21.51 15.47 -6.51
C ALA A 342 -20.70 14.93 -5.31
N SER A 343 -20.09 13.75 -5.43
CA SER A 343 -19.28 13.16 -4.33
C SER A 343 -18.01 13.97 -4.07
N TYR A 344 -17.31 14.38 -5.13
CA TYR A 344 -16.14 15.26 -4.99
C TYR A 344 -16.50 16.66 -4.51
N GLN A 345 -17.68 17.19 -4.92
CA GLN A 345 -18.16 18.47 -4.41
C GLN A 345 -18.44 18.39 -2.90
N GLY A 346 -19.10 17.32 -2.44
CA GLY A 346 -19.32 17.08 -1.00
C GLY A 346 -18.01 16.97 -0.20
N PHE A 347 -16.96 16.39 -0.79
CA PHE A 347 -15.63 16.41 -0.19
C PHE A 347 -15.06 17.81 -0.09
N LEU A 348 -15.15 18.63 -1.16
CA LEU A 348 -14.66 20.02 -1.17
C LEU A 348 -15.39 20.91 -0.17
N ASP A 349 -16.71 20.72 -0.02
CA ASP A 349 -17.52 21.49 0.93
C ASP A 349 -17.11 21.18 2.39
N ARG A 350 -16.73 19.93 2.66
CA ARG A 350 -16.32 19.48 4.00
C ARG A 350 -14.85 19.79 4.30
N TYR A 351 -13.97 19.71 3.28
CA TYR A 351 -12.52 19.88 3.41
C TYR A 351 -11.95 20.86 2.37
N PRO A 352 -12.34 22.13 2.40
CA PRO A 352 -11.99 23.10 1.34
C PRO A 352 -10.50 23.42 1.26
N ASN A 353 -9.76 23.22 2.36
CA ASN A 353 -8.33 23.51 2.48
C ASN A 353 -7.47 22.23 2.55
N SER A 354 -8.01 21.09 2.10
CA SER A 354 -7.25 19.84 2.04
C SER A 354 -6.18 19.90 0.95
N ASP A 355 -5.09 19.18 1.17
CA ASP A 355 -4.08 18.86 0.16
C ASP A 355 -4.66 18.15 -1.07
N LEU A 356 -5.82 17.45 -0.91
CA LEU A 356 -6.56 16.79 -1.99
C LEU A 356 -7.55 17.72 -2.73
N THR A 357 -7.71 18.97 -2.30
CA THR A 357 -8.62 19.94 -2.94
C THR A 357 -8.30 20.18 -4.42
N PRO A 358 -7.05 20.38 -4.85
CA PRO A 358 -6.73 20.51 -6.27
C PRO A 358 -7.09 19.26 -7.07
N THR A 359 -6.83 18.09 -6.53
CA THR A 359 -7.18 16.80 -7.13
C THR A 359 -8.68 16.64 -7.30
N ALA A 360 -9.48 16.95 -6.27
CA ALA A 360 -10.94 16.90 -6.35
C ALA A 360 -11.49 17.80 -7.46
N ARG A 361 -10.99 19.03 -7.58
CA ARG A 361 -11.39 19.97 -8.65
C ARG A 361 -11.04 19.43 -10.03
N LYS A 362 -9.84 18.88 -10.22
CA LYS A 362 -9.39 18.26 -11.47
C LYS A 362 -10.28 17.07 -11.87
N LEU A 363 -10.68 16.23 -10.90
CA LEU A 363 -11.57 15.10 -11.14
C LEU A 363 -12.99 15.55 -11.52
N ILE A 364 -13.51 16.57 -10.86
CA ILE A 364 -14.81 17.20 -11.23
C ILE A 364 -14.76 17.70 -12.67
N GLU A 365 -13.71 18.41 -13.07
CA GLU A 365 -13.56 18.93 -14.43
C GLU A 365 -13.50 17.78 -15.44
N ARG A 366 -12.71 16.73 -15.18
CA ARG A 366 -12.62 15.55 -16.01
C ARG A 366 -13.97 14.85 -16.19
N LEU A 367 -14.75 14.72 -15.11
CA LEU A 367 -16.08 14.10 -15.15
C LEU A 367 -17.10 14.97 -15.94
N ARG A 368 -17.04 16.30 -15.81
CA ARG A 368 -17.89 17.22 -16.58
C ARG A 368 -17.58 17.21 -18.06
N ASN A 369 -16.30 17.06 -18.42
CA ASN A 369 -15.82 17.07 -19.80
C ASN A 369 -15.83 15.68 -20.44
N ARG A 370 -16.34 14.65 -19.74
CA ARG A 370 -16.44 13.29 -20.29
C ARG A 370 -17.43 13.31 -21.45
N PRO A 371 -17.06 12.89 -22.69
CA PRO A 371 -18.01 12.81 -23.79
C PRO A 371 -19.16 11.90 -23.38
N VAL A 372 -20.39 12.39 -23.49
CA VAL A 372 -21.59 11.55 -23.35
C VAL A 372 -21.54 10.58 -24.53
N VAL A 373 -21.11 9.36 -24.31
CA VAL A 373 -21.32 8.27 -25.26
C VAL A 373 -22.83 7.98 -25.21
N THR A 374 -23.60 8.69 -26.02
CA THR A 374 -24.97 8.29 -26.31
C THR A 374 -24.88 6.88 -26.86
N PRO A 375 -25.55 5.86 -26.24
CA PRO A 375 -25.65 4.57 -26.87
C PRO A 375 -26.35 4.83 -28.21
N VAL A 376 -25.65 4.63 -29.30
CA VAL A 376 -26.28 4.50 -30.62
C VAL A 376 -27.07 3.19 -30.50
N VAL A 377 -28.31 3.33 -30.05
CA VAL A 377 -29.31 2.28 -30.29
C VAL A 377 -29.43 2.28 -31.80
N ALA A 378 -28.70 1.37 -32.44
CA ALA A 378 -28.88 1.09 -33.83
C ALA A 378 -30.35 0.74 -33.99
N ALA A 379 -31.11 1.67 -34.56
CA ALA A 379 -32.48 1.41 -35.01
C ALA A 379 -32.39 0.41 -36.16
N ALA A 380 -32.19 -0.85 -35.81
CA ALA A 380 -32.45 -2.00 -36.69
C ALA A 380 -33.94 -2.32 -36.65
N ASN A 381 -34.76 -1.30 -36.96
CA ASN A 381 -36.13 -1.49 -37.41
C ASN A 381 -36.16 -1.09 -38.88
N ALA A 382 -35.55 -1.90 -39.73
CA ALA A 382 -35.79 -1.91 -41.15
C ALA A 382 -36.56 -3.19 -41.47
N ALA A 383 -37.88 -2.99 -41.71
CA ALA A 383 -38.73 -3.75 -42.59
C ALA A 383 -38.57 -5.27 -42.58
N ILE A 384 -39.47 -5.92 -41.90
CA ILE A 384 -39.84 -7.32 -42.17
C ILE A 384 -40.58 -7.33 -43.51
N PRO A 385 -40.09 -7.98 -44.57
CA PRO A 385 -40.91 -8.21 -45.76
C PRO A 385 -41.92 -9.28 -45.44
N ALA A 386 -43.16 -9.03 -45.88
CA ALA A 386 -44.30 -9.94 -45.76
C ALA A 386 -44.01 -11.32 -46.37
N THR A 387 -44.34 -12.37 -45.65
CA THR A 387 -44.27 -13.76 -46.07
C THR A 387 -45.27 -14.06 -47.18
N PRO A 388 -44.89 -14.78 -48.27
CA PRO A 388 -45.84 -15.42 -49.15
C PRO A 388 -46.32 -16.79 -48.59
N PRO A 389 -47.45 -17.33 -49.10
CA PRO A 389 -48.22 -18.36 -48.42
C PRO A 389 -47.62 -19.74 -48.52
N VAL A 390 -47.97 -20.53 -47.51
CA VAL A 390 -47.62 -21.94 -47.29
C VAL A 390 -48.27 -22.86 -48.30
N VAL A 391 -47.50 -23.80 -48.87
CA VAL A 391 -47.99 -25.03 -49.51
C VAL A 391 -47.37 -26.22 -48.79
N PRO A 392 -48.13 -27.31 -48.52
CA PRO A 392 -47.68 -28.36 -47.62
C PRO A 392 -46.78 -29.38 -48.29
N ALA A 393 -45.88 -29.91 -47.52
CA ALA A 393 -44.86 -30.83 -47.91
C ALA A 393 -45.09 -32.26 -47.63
N VAL A 394 -44.34 -33.08 -48.22
CA VAL A 394 -44.29 -34.53 -48.01
C VAL A 394 -42.97 -34.91 -47.37
N ALA A 395 -43.05 -35.86 -46.42
CA ALA A 395 -41.94 -36.38 -45.67
C ALA A 395 -41.04 -37.32 -46.47
N ALA A 396 -39.73 -37.30 -46.09
CA ALA A 396 -38.89 -38.52 -46.07
C ALA A 396 -37.49 -38.29 -45.40
N ALA A 397 -37.25 -39.12 -44.39
CA ALA A 397 -36.06 -39.91 -44.09
C ALA A 397 -34.69 -39.25 -43.90
N GLY A 398 -34.22 -39.20 -42.65
CA GLY A 398 -33.09 -39.85 -42.02
C GLY A 398 -31.63 -39.49 -42.38
N PRO A 399 -30.76 -39.67 -41.42
CA PRO A 399 -29.49 -38.90 -41.32
C PRO A 399 -28.26 -39.66 -41.81
N THR A 400 -27.27 -38.94 -42.32
CA THR A 400 -25.86 -39.41 -42.36
C THR A 400 -24.91 -38.25 -42.29
N CYS A 401 -24.03 -38.25 -41.27
CA CYS A 401 -22.76 -37.57 -41.31
C CYS A 401 -21.83 -38.24 -42.32
N PRO A 402 -20.95 -37.49 -42.97
CA PRO A 402 -19.57 -37.91 -42.98
C PRO A 402 -18.57 -36.76 -42.76
N CYS A 403 -17.67 -36.99 -41.84
CA CYS A 403 -16.38 -36.35 -41.80
C CYS A 403 -15.55 -36.79 -43.00
N SER A 404 -15.00 -35.85 -43.75
CA SER A 404 -13.73 -35.96 -44.48
C SER A 404 -13.40 -34.62 -45.14
N GLN A 405 -12.36 -33.97 -44.67
CA GLN A 405 -11.73 -32.92 -45.42
C GLN A 405 -10.24 -33.25 -45.57
N THR A 406 -9.87 -33.52 -46.78
CA THR A 406 -8.52 -33.63 -47.29
C THR A 406 -7.90 -32.24 -47.44
N PRO A 407 -6.62 -32.07 -47.11
CA PRO A 407 -5.91 -30.80 -47.34
C PRO A 407 -5.38 -30.65 -48.78
N PRO A 408 -5.22 -29.43 -49.30
CA PRO A 408 -4.69 -29.20 -50.63
C PRO A 408 -3.15 -29.35 -50.68
N PRO A 409 -2.60 -29.60 -51.91
CA PRO A 409 -1.25 -30.10 -52.05
C PRO A 409 -0.16 -28.98 -51.97
N GLY A 410 0.94 -29.39 -51.37
CA GLY A 410 2.11 -28.59 -51.17
C GLY A 410 2.87 -28.21 -52.45
N ARG A 411 3.48 -27.02 -52.43
CA ARG A 411 4.44 -26.57 -53.43
C ARG A 411 5.83 -26.98 -52.96
N LYS A 412 6.54 -27.60 -53.88
CA LYS A 412 7.89 -28.19 -53.74
C LYS A 412 8.93 -27.13 -53.43
N SER A 413 9.80 -27.44 -52.51
CA SER A 413 11.09 -26.81 -52.28
C SER A 413 12.10 -27.26 -53.30
N GLU A 414 12.88 -26.38 -53.81
CA GLU A 414 14.16 -26.70 -54.50
C GLU A 414 15.33 -26.41 -53.57
N THR A 415 16.08 -27.46 -53.41
CA THR A 415 17.36 -27.56 -52.71
C THR A 415 18.44 -27.05 -53.62
N GLN A 416 19.32 -26.19 -53.20
CA GLN A 416 20.71 -26.21 -53.67
C GLN A 416 21.68 -25.88 -52.55
N LYS A 417 22.55 -26.88 -52.36
CA LYS A 417 23.82 -26.85 -51.67
C LYS A 417 24.80 -25.93 -52.36
N ARG A 418 25.61 -25.22 -51.60
CA ARG A 418 27.06 -25.24 -51.85
C ARG A 418 27.86 -24.74 -50.66
N VAL A 419 28.79 -25.60 -50.30
CA VAL A 419 29.92 -25.42 -49.41
C VAL A 419 31.01 -24.67 -50.18
N GLU A 420 31.70 -23.68 -49.58
CA GLU A 420 33.10 -23.36 -49.80
C GLU A 420 33.61 -22.40 -48.73
N GLU A 421 34.46 -22.81 -48.06
CA GLU A 421 35.80 -22.65 -47.51
C GLU A 421 36.35 -21.22 -47.48
N LYS A 422 36.99 -20.99 -46.29
CA LYS A 422 37.86 -19.86 -45.90
C LYS A 422 38.98 -19.56 -46.91
N PRO A 423 39.54 -18.33 -46.83
CA PRO A 423 40.85 -18.27 -46.19
C PRO A 423 41.04 -17.10 -45.21
N ALA A 424 41.91 -17.39 -44.25
CA ALA A 424 42.49 -16.51 -43.26
C ALA A 424 43.27 -15.34 -43.91
N ARG A 425 43.12 -14.14 -43.34
CA ARG A 425 44.07 -13.05 -43.54
C ARG A 425 44.68 -12.58 -42.23
N LYS A 426 45.94 -12.36 -42.36
CA LYS A 426 47.02 -12.09 -41.42
C LYS A 426 46.75 -10.86 -40.52
N ARG A 427 47.25 -10.99 -39.32
CA ARG A 427 47.55 -9.92 -38.37
C ARG A 427 48.47 -8.90 -39.04
N ASP A 428 48.11 -7.60 -38.88
CA ASP A 428 49.07 -6.50 -38.91
C ASP A 428 49.17 -5.96 -37.48
N GLU A 429 50.41 -5.87 -37.05
CA GLU A 429 50.84 -5.42 -35.73
C GLU A 429 50.73 -3.88 -35.68
N ASP A 430 50.03 -3.34 -34.70
CA ASP A 430 50.12 -1.93 -34.30
C ASP A 430 51.09 -1.77 -33.13
N PRO A 431 51.87 -0.67 -33.10
CA PRO A 431 52.96 -0.48 -32.16
C PRO A 431 52.49 -0.10 -30.73
N PRO A 432 53.33 -0.28 -29.70
CA PRO A 432 52.91 -0.20 -28.30
C PRO A 432 52.68 1.25 -27.88
N ARG A 433 51.49 1.54 -27.37
CA ARG A 433 51.16 2.76 -26.64
C ARG A 433 51.91 2.79 -25.30
N ARG A 434 52.64 3.86 -25.09
CA ARG A 434 53.34 4.24 -23.85
C ARG A 434 52.42 4.13 -22.63
N ALA A 435 52.85 3.35 -21.66
CA ALA A 435 52.29 3.31 -20.33
C ALA A 435 52.47 4.67 -19.63
N SER A 436 51.38 5.34 -19.29
CA SER A 436 51.39 6.45 -18.37
C SER A 436 51.60 5.91 -16.94
N ARG A 437 52.71 6.33 -16.34
CA ARG A 437 53.07 6.07 -14.96
C ARG A 437 52.03 6.68 -14.03
N THR A 438 51.32 5.87 -13.25
CA THR A 438 50.65 6.29 -12.03
C THR A 438 51.65 6.65 -10.97
N PRO A 439 51.54 7.79 -10.25
CA PRO A 439 52.38 8.08 -9.13
C PRO A 439 52.10 7.11 -7.99
N ARG A 440 53.15 6.52 -7.42
CA ARG A 440 53.10 5.80 -6.13
C ARG A 440 52.69 6.79 -5.06
N ARG A 441 51.63 6.50 -4.33
CA ARG A 441 51.29 7.15 -3.07
C ARG A 441 52.21 6.58 -1.99
N ASP A 442 52.87 7.48 -1.25
CA ASP A 442 53.58 7.16 -0.02
C ASP A 442 52.58 6.81 1.10
N PRO A 443 52.90 5.83 1.98
CA PRO A 443 52.01 5.38 3.03
C PRO A 443 51.78 6.35 4.21
N ASP A 444 52.44 7.48 4.24
CA ASP A 444 52.50 8.37 5.44
C ASP A 444 51.70 9.68 5.30
N ASP A 445 50.94 9.89 4.23
CA ASP A 445 50.04 11.04 4.11
C ASP A 445 48.74 10.82 4.89
N VAL A 446 48.77 11.17 6.19
CA VAL A 446 47.59 11.31 7.04
C VAL A 446 46.86 12.58 6.67
N VAL A 447 45.80 12.48 5.89
CA VAL A 447 44.89 13.61 5.63
C VAL A 447 44.05 13.88 6.86
N VAL A 448 44.42 14.90 7.62
CA VAL A 448 43.61 15.42 8.73
C VAL A 448 42.41 16.17 8.14
N TYR A 449 41.25 15.58 8.19
CA TYR A 449 40.00 16.27 7.90
C TYR A 449 39.67 17.24 9.04
N ALA A 450 39.60 18.53 8.72
CA ALA A 450 39.02 19.51 9.64
C ALA A 450 37.52 19.20 9.84
N PRO A 451 36.99 19.28 11.06
CA PRO A 451 35.55 19.07 11.29
C PRO A 451 34.73 20.14 10.54
N PRO A 452 33.54 19.78 10.04
CA PRO A 452 32.66 20.75 9.40
C PRO A 452 32.30 21.88 10.39
N PRO A 453 32.14 23.13 9.93
CA PRO A 453 31.73 24.23 10.78
C PRO A 453 30.32 23.94 11.37
N PRO A 454 30.04 24.40 12.60
CA PRO A 454 28.73 24.19 13.23
C PRO A 454 27.63 24.88 12.39
N PRO A 455 26.40 24.34 12.43
CA PRO A 455 25.26 24.92 11.73
C PRO A 455 25.06 26.38 12.16
N ARG A 456 24.89 27.29 11.20
CA ARG A 456 24.49 28.65 11.49
C ARG A 456 23.09 28.65 12.08
N GLU A 457 22.96 29.10 13.34
CA GLU A 457 21.66 29.39 13.92
C GLU A 457 20.97 30.49 13.10
N TYR A 458 19.87 30.13 12.47
CA TYR A 458 19.04 31.06 11.74
C TYR A 458 18.08 31.73 12.72
N TYR A 459 18.45 32.96 13.17
CA TYR A 459 17.52 33.81 13.90
C TYR A 459 16.51 34.36 12.89
N GLY A 460 15.31 33.77 12.84
CA GLY A 460 14.19 34.34 12.13
C GLY A 460 13.77 35.70 12.71
N PRO A 461 13.13 36.58 11.93
CA PRO A 461 12.68 37.88 12.46
C PRO A 461 11.66 37.66 13.60
N PRO A 462 11.67 38.57 14.62
CA PRO A 462 10.80 38.39 15.78
C PRO A 462 9.34 38.38 15.41
N VAL A 463 8.64 37.31 15.83
CA VAL A 463 7.20 37.17 15.69
C VAL A 463 6.49 38.24 16.48
N ARG A 464 5.79 39.17 15.84
CA ARG A 464 4.91 40.12 16.51
C ARG A 464 3.71 39.37 17.05
N VAL A 465 3.66 39.17 18.37
CA VAL A 465 2.49 38.67 19.06
C VAL A 465 1.46 39.80 19.12
N ALA A 466 0.33 39.58 18.47
CA ALA A 466 -0.83 40.48 18.60
C ALA A 466 -1.41 40.34 20.03
N PRO A 467 -1.85 41.47 20.65
CA PRO A 467 -2.46 41.39 21.99
C PRO A 467 -3.79 40.60 21.93
N PRO A 468 -4.16 39.89 23.01
CA PRO A 468 -5.39 39.12 23.06
C PRO A 468 -6.61 40.02 22.92
N VAL A 469 -7.50 39.67 22.00
CA VAL A 469 -8.85 40.27 21.87
C VAL A 469 -9.70 39.71 23.00
N SER A 470 -10.02 40.54 23.99
CA SER A 470 -11.00 40.24 25.03
C SER A 470 -12.39 40.33 24.46
N ILE A 471 -13.04 39.19 24.27
CA ILE A 471 -14.48 39.15 23.99
C ILE A 471 -15.21 39.21 25.33
N GLY A 472 -15.72 40.40 25.67
CA GLY A 472 -16.60 40.56 26.81
C GLY A 472 -18.00 40.06 26.50
N ILE A 473 -18.45 39.00 27.16
CA ILE A 473 -19.86 38.61 27.15
C ILE A 473 -20.60 39.48 28.16
N GLY A 474 -21.33 40.49 27.64
CA GLY A 474 -22.23 41.31 28.45
C GLY A 474 -23.57 40.60 28.65
N ILE A 475 -23.87 40.24 29.91
CA ILE A 475 -25.22 39.88 30.35
C ILE A 475 -25.92 41.18 30.74
N GLY A 476 -27.07 41.43 30.12
CA GLY A 476 -27.84 42.65 30.26
C GLY A 476 -28.54 42.81 31.61
N GLY A 477 -28.64 44.04 32.03
CA GLY A 477 -29.51 44.52 33.09
C GLY A 477 -29.54 46.03 33.06
N GLY A 478 -30.70 46.59 32.86
CA GLY A 478 -30.99 47.95 32.42
C GLY A 478 -30.88 49.04 33.45
N TYR A 479 -31.25 50.24 32.98
CA TYR A 479 -31.59 51.55 33.57
C TYR A 479 -30.52 52.64 33.61
N GLY A 480 -30.81 53.70 32.86
CA GLY A 480 -30.80 55.09 33.33
C GLY A 480 -29.67 56.01 32.90
N GLY A 481 -29.93 56.84 31.92
CA GLY A 481 -29.76 58.30 32.00
C GLY A 481 -28.37 58.92 31.94
N GLY A 482 -28.12 59.79 30.95
CA GLY A 482 -27.33 60.99 31.20
C GLY A 482 -26.19 61.32 30.22
N TYR A 483 -26.45 62.16 29.28
CA TYR A 483 -25.67 63.28 28.65
C TYR A 483 -24.16 63.36 28.85
N GLY A 484 -23.42 63.58 27.74
CA GLY A 484 -22.32 64.52 27.79
C GLY A 484 -21.12 64.26 26.84
N ARG A 485 -21.19 64.95 25.67
CA ARG A 485 -20.07 65.60 24.94
C ARG A 485 -18.77 64.85 24.61
N ALA A 486 -18.54 64.72 23.32
CA ALA A 486 -17.22 64.85 22.70
C ALA A 486 -16.64 66.31 22.88
N PRO A 487 -15.37 66.62 22.66
CA PRO A 487 -14.74 66.61 21.34
C PRO A 487 -13.22 66.45 21.22
N GLN A 488 -12.75 66.36 19.98
CA GLN A 488 -11.58 66.99 19.35
C GLN A 488 -10.16 66.34 19.63
N SER A 489 -9.50 65.94 18.62
CA SER A 489 -8.75 66.48 17.46
C SER A 489 -7.22 66.45 17.65
N TYR A 490 -6.54 65.83 16.73
CA TYR A 490 -5.24 65.99 16.10
C TYR A 490 -4.19 66.98 16.71
N PRO A 491 -2.86 66.84 16.50
CA PRO A 491 -2.26 66.82 15.17
C PRO A 491 -0.98 65.96 14.94
N THR A 492 -0.70 65.79 13.65
CA THR A 492 0.51 65.45 12.90
C THR A 492 1.82 66.13 13.30
N ARG A 493 2.94 65.43 13.07
CA ARG A 493 4.22 65.89 12.46
C ARG A 493 5.21 64.74 12.31
N ARG A 494 5.61 64.43 11.05
CA ARG A 494 6.91 64.73 10.37
C ARG A 494 8.13 64.40 11.25
N GLY A 495 9.15 63.66 10.86
CA GLY A 495 9.79 63.39 9.61
C GLY A 495 11.31 63.23 9.87
N TYR A 496 12.07 62.85 8.90
CA TYR A 496 13.55 62.62 8.81
C TYR A 496 14.01 61.27 9.37
N GLY A 497 14.66 60.36 8.68
CA GLY A 497 15.64 60.49 7.58
C GLY A 497 17.01 60.06 8.03
N TYR A 498 17.39 58.84 7.64
CA TYR A 498 18.66 58.43 7.03
C TYR A 498 18.59 56.95 6.75
#